data_d373763b2bf3ef404cd38e49fcc5a2fc
#
_entry.id   d373763b2bf3ef404cd38e49fcc5a2fc
#
_cell.length_a   1.000
_cell.length_b   1.000
_cell.length_c   1.000
_cell.angle_alpha   90.00
_cell.angle_beta   90.00
_cell.angle_gamma   90.00
#
_symmetry.space_group_name_H-M   'P 1'
#
loop_
_entity.id
_entity.type
_entity.pdbx_description
1 polymer ?
#
loop_
_entity_poly.entity_id
_entity_poly.type
_entity_poly.pdbx_seq_one_letter_code
_entity_poly.pdbx_strand_id
1 'polypeptide(L)'
;MSEMFLEKFRALVPKYLEDKWRPEDGLAPDELDEILDEHDFDIPLVLREFYLALGSCEDLMEAYHFFWDPDELEVEDGYLLFLEDEDEKFAWGFRVDQLAVPDPIVWRRNNARGEWQSEEGTFSEYVFDMFEWVFEDDENLDDQ
;
A
#
# COMPACT_ATOMS: atom_id res chain seq x y z
N MET A 1 -8.17 -16.66 8.97
CA MET A 1 -8.08 -16.82 7.54
C MET A 1 -7.07 -15.87 6.97
N SER A 2 -6.06 -16.44 6.35
CA SER A 2 -4.90 -15.69 5.94
C SER A 2 -5.04 -14.91 4.64
N GLU A 3 -6.18 -14.98 3.96
CA GLU A 3 -6.34 -14.35 2.66
C GLU A 3 -7.50 -13.37 2.59
N MET A 4 -7.75 -12.69 3.70
CA MET A 4 -8.90 -11.79 3.82
C MET A 4 -8.93 -10.69 2.75
N PHE A 5 -7.79 -10.14 2.37
CA PHE A 5 -7.69 -9.04 1.42
C PHE A 5 -7.06 -9.42 0.09
N LEU A 6 -6.40 -10.56 0.03
CA LEU A 6 -5.55 -10.96 -1.09
C LEU A 6 -6.30 -10.96 -2.44
N GLU A 7 -7.46 -11.59 -2.47
CA GLU A 7 -8.23 -11.67 -3.71
C GLU A 7 -8.74 -10.31 -4.17
N LYS A 8 -9.06 -9.44 -3.22
CA LYS A 8 -9.52 -8.09 -3.55
C LYS A 8 -8.41 -7.28 -4.21
N PHE A 9 -7.19 -7.41 -3.71
CA PHE A 9 -6.05 -6.73 -4.32
C PHE A 9 -5.70 -7.32 -5.69
N ARG A 10 -5.76 -8.65 -5.83
CA ARG A 10 -5.53 -9.30 -7.12
C ARG A 10 -6.53 -8.83 -8.18
N ALA A 11 -7.77 -8.60 -7.76
CA ALA A 11 -8.83 -8.16 -8.66
C ALA A 11 -8.60 -6.76 -9.23
N LEU A 12 -7.72 -5.97 -8.62
CA LEU A 12 -7.39 -4.63 -9.13
C LEU A 12 -6.67 -4.70 -10.48
N VAL A 13 -5.91 -5.76 -10.73
CA VAL A 13 -5.19 -5.91 -11.99
C VAL A 13 -6.17 -5.98 -13.18
N PRO A 14 -7.11 -6.94 -13.22
CA PRO A 14 -8.06 -6.96 -14.34
C PRO A 14 -9.03 -5.78 -14.38
N LYS A 15 -9.27 -5.16 -13.21
CA LYS A 15 -10.17 -4.02 -13.14
C LYS A 15 -9.58 -2.77 -13.79
N TYR A 16 -8.30 -2.48 -13.55
CA TYR A 16 -7.68 -1.24 -13.97
C TYR A 16 -6.66 -1.38 -15.09
N LEU A 17 -6.02 -2.53 -15.21
CA LEU A 17 -4.97 -2.75 -16.20
C LEU A 17 -5.44 -3.56 -17.41
N GLU A 18 -6.67 -4.03 -17.39
CA GLU A 18 -7.27 -4.81 -18.48
C GLU A 18 -6.49 -6.10 -18.79
N ASP A 19 -5.80 -6.65 -17.81
CA ASP A 19 -5.01 -7.85 -17.94
C ASP A 19 -5.33 -8.76 -16.76
N LYS A 20 -4.98 -10.02 -16.86
CA LYS A 20 -5.20 -10.97 -15.76
C LYS A 20 -4.10 -10.84 -14.72
N TRP A 21 -4.46 -11.03 -13.46
CA TRP A 21 -3.45 -11.11 -12.42
C TRP A 21 -2.58 -12.35 -12.64
N ARG A 22 -1.27 -12.17 -12.47
CA ARG A 22 -0.28 -13.25 -12.61
C ARG A 22 0.55 -13.35 -11.33
N PRO A 23 1.09 -14.51 -11.00
CA PRO A 23 1.97 -14.62 -9.84
C PRO A 23 3.16 -13.64 -9.85
N GLU A 24 3.58 -13.24 -11.04
CA GLU A 24 4.67 -12.28 -11.24
C GLU A 24 4.31 -10.87 -10.80
N ASP A 25 3.04 -10.56 -10.66
CA ASP A 25 2.57 -9.25 -10.21
C ASP A 25 2.72 -9.08 -8.71
N GLY A 26 2.80 -10.18 -7.97
CA GLY A 26 2.99 -10.17 -6.53
C GLY A 26 4.35 -10.73 -6.15
N LEU A 27 4.66 -10.62 -4.86
CA LEU A 27 5.89 -11.22 -4.31
C LEU A 27 5.60 -12.66 -3.87
N ALA A 28 6.61 -13.50 -3.98
CA ALA A 28 6.50 -14.87 -3.45
C ALA A 28 6.44 -14.82 -1.93
N PRO A 29 5.58 -15.63 -1.28
CA PRO A 29 5.47 -15.60 0.18
C PRO A 29 6.80 -15.85 0.89
N ASP A 30 7.61 -16.77 0.42
CA ASP A 30 8.91 -17.08 1.02
C ASP A 30 9.86 -15.90 0.94
N GLU A 31 9.89 -15.23 -0.21
CA GLU A 31 10.73 -14.07 -0.44
C GLU A 31 10.31 -12.91 0.47
N LEU A 32 9.02 -12.67 0.56
CA LEU A 32 8.49 -11.62 1.44
C LEU A 32 8.83 -11.90 2.90
N ASP A 33 8.63 -13.13 3.34
CA ASP A 33 8.93 -13.52 4.72
C ASP A 33 10.41 -13.35 5.06
N GLU A 34 11.32 -13.65 4.14
CA GLU A 34 12.75 -13.45 4.34
C GLU A 34 13.07 -11.97 4.52
N ILE A 35 12.46 -11.12 3.72
CA ILE A 35 12.67 -9.67 3.81
C ILE A 35 12.15 -9.16 5.16
N LEU A 36 10.95 -9.60 5.56
CA LEU A 36 10.34 -9.13 6.80
C LEU A 36 11.08 -9.62 8.04
N ASP A 37 11.70 -10.79 7.97
CA ASP A 37 12.50 -11.31 9.09
C ASP A 37 13.73 -10.45 9.38
N GLU A 38 14.19 -9.67 8.42
CA GLU A 38 15.32 -8.77 8.60
C GLU A 38 14.93 -7.48 9.33
N HIS A 39 13.64 -7.20 9.44
CA HIS A 39 13.14 -6.04 10.15
C HIS A 39 12.84 -6.37 11.61
N ASP A 40 12.89 -5.35 12.45
CA ASP A 40 12.59 -5.47 13.88
C ASP A 40 11.10 -5.32 14.19
N PHE A 41 10.26 -5.27 13.17
CA PHE A 41 8.83 -5.03 13.35
C PHE A 41 8.03 -5.97 12.45
N ASP A 42 6.77 -6.16 12.80
CA ASP A 42 5.82 -6.90 11.97
C ASP A 42 5.01 -5.90 11.14
N ILE A 43 4.38 -6.37 10.07
CA ILE A 43 3.50 -5.52 9.27
C ILE A 43 2.06 -6.02 9.40
N PRO A 44 1.07 -5.14 9.19
CA PRO A 44 -0.33 -5.56 9.22
C PRO A 44 -0.63 -6.59 8.14
N LEU A 45 -1.60 -7.45 8.41
CA LEU A 45 -2.02 -8.48 7.44
C LEU A 45 -2.37 -7.87 6.09
N VAL A 46 -3.10 -6.75 6.09
CA VAL A 46 -3.51 -6.09 4.85
C VAL A 46 -2.31 -5.67 4.00
N LEU A 47 -1.25 -5.18 4.62
CA LEU A 47 -0.06 -4.78 3.88
C LEU A 47 0.69 -5.99 3.33
N ARG A 48 0.78 -7.05 4.14
CA ARG A 48 1.39 -8.30 3.69
C ARG A 48 0.67 -8.84 2.46
N GLU A 49 -0.65 -8.87 2.51
CA GLU A 49 -1.44 -9.38 1.38
C GLU A 49 -1.36 -8.45 0.17
N PHE A 50 -1.23 -7.15 0.41
CA PHE A 50 -1.01 -6.18 -0.67
C PHE A 50 0.27 -6.52 -1.44
N TYR A 51 1.37 -6.78 -0.73
CA TYR A 51 2.63 -7.16 -1.38
C TYR A 51 2.54 -8.51 -2.08
N LEU A 52 1.82 -9.46 -1.50
CA LEU A 52 1.64 -10.78 -2.13
C LEU A 52 0.86 -10.66 -3.44
N ALA A 53 -0.05 -9.73 -3.53
CA ALA A 53 -0.87 -9.54 -4.72
C ALA A 53 -0.19 -8.62 -5.74
N LEU A 54 0.40 -7.51 -5.29
CA LEU A 54 0.79 -6.40 -6.16
C LEU A 54 2.23 -5.92 -5.98
N GLY A 55 3.01 -6.56 -5.14
CA GLY A 55 4.34 -6.08 -4.77
C GLY A 55 5.32 -5.95 -5.92
N SER A 56 5.10 -6.65 -7.01
CA SER A 56 5.93 -6.55 -8.23
C SER A 56 5.19 -5.87 -9.38
N CYS A 57 3.97 -5.39 -9.14
CA CYS A 57 3.17 -4.73 -10.16
C CYS A 57 3.45 -3.23 -10.14
N GLU A 58 4.45 -2.80 -10.90
CA GLU A 58 4.87 -1.40 -10.93
C GLU A 58 3.74 -0.47 -11.34
N ASP A 59 2.88 -0.90 -12.24
CA ASP A 59 1.77 -0.09 -12.73
C ASP A 59 0.82 0.33 -11.59
N LEU A 60 0.65 -0.52 -10.58
CA LEU A 60 -0.18 -0.20 -9.43
C LEU A 60 0.64 0.36 -8.26
N MET A 61 1.85 -0.15 -8.06
CA MET A 61 2.72 0.34 -6.99
C MET A 61 3.10 1.81 -7.16
N GLU A 62 3.18 2.27 -8.41
CA GLU A 62 3.57 3.65 -8.73
C GLU A 62 2.46 4.41 -9.47
N ALA A 63 1.22 4.00 -9.32
CA ALA A 63 0.10 4.57 -10.07
C ALA A 63 -0.12 6.05 -9.78
N TYR A 64 0.06 6.48 -8.54
CA TYR A 64 -0.09 7.87 -8.15
C TYR A 64 1.03 8.30 -7.21
N HIS A 65 1.11 7.63 -6.05
CA HIS A 65 2.21 7.80 -5.12
C HIS A 65 3.09 6.55 -5.20
N PHE A 66 4.25 6.59 -4.57
CA PHE A 66 5.18 5.46 -4.59
C PHE A 66 5.03 4.62 -3.32
N PHE A 67 4.52 3.40 -3.47
CA PHE A 67 4.54 2.44 -2.38
C PHE A 67 5.96 1.93 -2.18
N TRP A 68 6.39 1.87 -0.94
CA TRP A 68 7.73 1.37 -0.62
C TRP A 68 7.76 -0.15 -0.75
N ASP A 69 8.87 -0.67 -1.26
CA ASP A 69 9.10 -2.12 -1.30
C ASP A 69 9.29 -2.62 0.13
N PRO A 70 9.04 -3.92 0.39
CA PRO A 70 9.17 -4.45 1.75
C PRO A 70 10.52 -4.19 2.41
N ASP A 71 11.61 -4.20 1.65
CA ASP A 71 12.95 -3.95 2.18
C ASP A 71 13.20 -2.48 2.49
N GLU A 72 12.36 -1.59 2.00
CA GLU A 72 12.48 -0.16 2.22
C GLU A 72 11.68 0.34 3.42
N LEU A 73 10.80 -0.50 3.95
CA LEU A 73 9.94 -0.11 5.08
C LEU A 73 10.77 0.31 6.28
N GLU A 74 10.36 1.40 6.93
CA GLU A 74 11.05 1.86 8.14
C GLU A 74 10.07 2.51 9.09
N VAL A 75 10.46 2.57 10.36
CA VAL A 75 9.66 3.19 11.41
C VAL A 75 10.28 4.54 11.75
N GLU A 76 9.47 5.60 11.70
CA GLU A 76 9.86 6.94 12.12
C GLU A 76 8.76 7.54 12.97
N ASP A 77 9.13 8.19 14.05
CA ASP A 77 8.20 8.91 14.93
C ASP A 77 7.06 8.05 15.47
N GLY A 78 7.26 6.73 15.56
CA GLY A 78 6.22 5.82 16.02
C GLY A 78 5.25 5.36 14.94
N TYR A 79 5.62 5.54 13.68
CA TYR A 79 4.81 5.11 12.52
C TYR A 79 5.65 4.27 11.58
N LEU A 80 5.03 3.23 11.02
CA LEU A 80 5.65 2.42 9.97
C LEU A 80 5.29 3.03 8.63
N LEU A 81 6.26 3.58 7.93
CA LEU A 81 6.04 4.23 6.63
C LEU A 81 5.97 3.20 5.51
N PHE A 82 5.04 3.39 4.57
CA PHE A 82 4.86 2.47 3.44
C PHE A 82 4.63 3.20 2.11
N LEU A 83 4.42 4.51 2.12
CA LEU A 83 4.03 5.26 0.92
C LEU A 83 4.51 6.70 1.03
N GLU A 84 4.95 7.28 -0.09
CA GLU A 84 5.27 8.70 -0.14
C GLU A 84 4.88 9.28 -1.51
N ASP A 85 4.70 10.60 -1.58
CA ASP A 85 4.36 11.24 -2.84
C ASP A 85 5.63 11.57 -3.66
N GLU A 86 5.42 11.94 -4.92
CA GLU A 86 6.52 12.23 -5.85
C GLU A 86 7.44 13.35 -5.37
N ASP A 87 6.88 14.35 -4.71
CA ASP A 87 7.63 15.52 -4.27
C ASP A 87 8.16 15.37 -2.85
N GLU A 88 7.93 14.23 -2.23
CA GLU A 88 8.33 13.96 -0.84
C GLU A 88 7.75 14.99 0.14
N LYS A 89 6.58 15.54 -0.18
CA LYS A 89 5.88 16.46 0.71
C LYS A 89 5.11 15.76 1.80
N PHE A 90 4.63 14.56 1.50
CA PHE A 90 3.84 13.75 2.42
C PHE A 90 4.35 12.32 2.44
N ALA A 91 4.20 11.69 3.58
CA ALA A 91 4.44 10.25 3.73
C ALA A 91 3.25 9.66 4.46
N TRP A 92 2.97 8.39 4.24
CA TRP A 92 1.85 7.69 4.86
C TRP A 92 2.38 6.50 5.63
N GLY A 93 1.75 6.23 6.76
CA GLY A 93 2.17 5.12 7.60
C GLY A 93 1.09 4.63 8.54
N PHE A 94 1.42 3.59 9.28
CA PHE A 94 0.58 3.01 10.32
C PHE A 94 1.20 3.32 11.67
N ARG A 95 0.37 3.55 12.67
CA ARG A 95 0.87 3.65 14.04
C ARG A 95 1.45 2.30 14.45
N VAL A 96 2.63 2.30 15.05
CA VAL A 96 3.28 1.04 15.43
C VAL A 96 2.48 0.24 16.45
N ASP A 97 1.67 0.91 17.26
CA ASP A 97 0.80 0.23 18.23
C ASP A 97 -0.41 -0.45 17.57
N GLN A 98 -0.59 -0.27 16.27
CA GLN A 98 -1.69 -0.88 15.51
C GLN A 98 -1.22 -1.87 14.46
N LEU A 99 0.05 -2.23 14.45
CA LEU A 99 0.57 -3.16 13.43
C LEU A 99 -0.02 -4.57 13.55
N ALA A 100 -0.54 -4.93 14.72
CA ALA A 100 -1.21 -6.22 14.91
C ALA A 100 -2.66 -6.21 14.42
N VAL A 101 -3.21 -5.04 14.11
CA VAL A 101 -4.56 -4.93 13.55
C VAL A 101 -4.51 -5.35 12.08
N PRO A 102 -5.42 -6.21 11.61
CA PRO A 102 -5.37 -6.69 10.22
C PRO A 102 -5.46 -5.59 9.17
N ASP A 103 -6.26 -4.54 9.43
CA ASP A 103 -6.46 -3.44 8.49
C ASP A 103 -6.49 -2.11 9.26
N PRO A 104 -5.31 -1.61 9.65
CA PRO A 104 -5.27 -0.40 10.48
C PRO A 104 -5.53 0.87 9.69
N ILE A 105 -5.83 1.93 10.42
CA ILE A 105 -6.06 3.25 9.84
C ILE A 105 -4.74 3.80 9.29
N VAL A 106 -4.83 4.48 8.15
CA VAL A 106 -3.70 5.14 7.51
C VAL A 106 -3.53 6.55 8.07
N TRP A 107 -2.30 6.94 8.35
CA TRP A 107 -1.95 8.28 8.79
C TRP A 107 -1.05 8.94 7.77
N ARG A 108 -1.21 10.25 7.60
CA ARG A 108 -0.39 11.03 6.67
C ARG A 108 0.46 12.03 7.45
N ARG A 109 1.73 12.08 7.12
CA ARG A 109 2.66 13.06 7.71
C ARG A 109 2.93 14.17 6.70
N ASN A 110 2.80 15.41 7.17
CA ASN A 110 3.30 16.55 6.41
C ASN A 110 4.81 16.64 6.68
N ASN A 111 5.63 16.33 5.69
CA ASN A 111 7.07 16.22 5.87
C ASN A 111 7.73 17.54 6.28
N ALA A 112 7.19 18.66 5.80
CA ALA A 112 7.75 19.97 6.14
C ALA A 112 7.53 20.35 7.60
N ARG A 113 6.41 19.90 8.19
CA ARG A 113 6.03 20.24 9.56
C ARG A 113 6.19 19.10 10.55
N GLY A 114 6.31 17.89 10.04
CA GLY A 114 6.37 16.70 10.89
C GLY A 114 5.07 16.37 11.58
N GLU A 115 3.95 16.91 11.12
CA GLU A 115 2.64 16.71 11.72
C GLU A 115 1.92 15.52 11.06
N TRP A 116 1.28 14.71 11.88
CA TRP A 116 0.51 13.54 11.44
C TRP A 116 -0.98 13.82 11.49
N GLN A 117 -1.68 13.34 10.48
CA GLN A 117 -3.13 13.49 10.39
C GLN A 117 -3.72 12.17 9.91
N SER A 118 -4.83 11.74 10.53
CA SER A 118 -5.53 10.53 10.11
C SER A 118 -6.19 10.75 8.75
N GLU A 119 -6.12 9.74 7.89
CA GLU A 119 -6.84 9.76 6.62
C GLU A 119 -8.30 9.33 6.80
N GLU A 120 -8.68 8.98 8.03
CA GLU A 120 -10.04 8.58 8.39
C GLU A 120 -10.53 7.31 7.70
N GLY A 121 -9.59 6.48 7.23
CA GLY A 121 -9.91 5.20 6.61
C GLY A 121 -8.81 4.20 6.82
N THR A 122 -9.15 2.93 6.65
CA THR A 122 -8.17 1.85 6.77
C THR A 122 -7.33 1.76 5.49
N PHE A 123 -6.28 0.95 5.56
CA PHE A 123 -5.38 0.79 4.40
C PHE A 123 -6.14 0.29 3.17
N SER A 124 -6.99 -0.72 3.33
CA SER A 124 -7.75 -1.25 2.19
C SER A 124 -8.67 -0.21 1.60
N GLU A 125 -9.37 0.55 2.44
CA GLU A 125 -10.25 1.63 2.00
C GLU A 125 -9.45 2.71 1.28
N TYR A 126 -8.32 3.10 1.84
CA TYR A 126 -7.47 4.12 1.25
C TYR A 126 -6.95 3.69 -0.13
N VAL A 127 -6.46 2.46 -0.24
CA VAL A 127 -5.90 1.93 -1.48
C VAL A 127 -6.97 1.84 -2.58
N PHE A 128 -8.14 1.29 -2.25
CA PHE A 128 -9.21 1.16 -3.23
C PHE A 128 -9.73 2.52 -3.69
N ASP A 129 -9.90 3.47 -2.76
CA ASP A 129 -10.34 4.82 -3.10
C ASP A 129 -9.31 5.54 -3.95
N MET A 130 -8.03 5.38 -3.64
CA MET A 130 -6.95 6.01 -4.39
C MET A 130 -6.89 5.50 -5.83
N PHE A 131 -6.96 4.18 -6.03
CA PHE A 131 -6.93 3.61 -7.35
C PHE A 131 -8.18 3.97 -8.15
N GLU A 132 -9.33 3.98 -7.51
CA GLU A 132 -10.56 4.41 -8.17
C GLU A 132 -10.43 5.86 -8.64
N TRP A 133 -9.93 6.72 -7.79
CA TRP A 133 -9.72 8.12 -8.14
C TRP A 133 -8.70 8.28 -9.27
N VAL A 134 -7.58 7.58 -9.21
CA VAL A 134 -6.51 7.70 -10.20
C VAL A 134 -6.95 7.19 -11.58
N PHE A 135 -7.55 6.01 -11.62
CA PHE A 135 -7.88 5.36 -12.89
C PHE A 135 -9.23 5.79 -13.46
N GLU A 136 -10.21 6.04 -12.62
CA GLU A 136 -11.54 6.39 -13.09
C GLU A 136 -11.68 7.88 -13.38
N ASP A 137 -11.06 8.73 -12.57
CA ASP A 137 -11.08 10.17 -12.82
C ASP A 137 -10.33 10.53 -14.09
N ASP A 138 -9.21 9.85 -14.37
CA ASP A 138 -8.46 10.06 -15.59
C ASP A 138 -9.30 9.70 -16.83
N GLU A 139 -10.07 8.64 -16.75
CA GLU A 139 -10.98 8.26 -17.83
C GLU A 139 -12.05 9.33 -18.06
N ASN A 140 -12.57 9.89 -16.98
CA ASN A 140 -13.57 10.94 -17.07
C ASN A 140 -13.01 12.21 -17.70
N LEU A 141 -11.74 12.52 -17.43
CA LEU A 141 -11.07 13.67 -18.03
C LEU A 141 -10.83 13.46 -19.52
N ASP A 142 -10.52 12.25 -19.93
CA ASP A 142 -10.28 11.91 -21.32
C ASP A 142 -11.55 11.99 -22.17
N ASP A 143 -12.71 11.78 -21.57
CA ASP A 143 -14.00 11.81 -22.24
C ASP A 143 -14.45 13.25 -22.57
N GLN A 144 -13.73 14.22 -22.14
CA GLN A 144 -14.02 15.61 -22.41
C GLN A 144 -13.10 16.17 -23.49
#